data_cc1461e859c36427ba17add21906af6a
#
_entry.id   cc1461e859c36427ba17add21906af6a
#
_cell.length_a   1.000
_cell.length_b   1.000
_cell.length_c   1.000
_cell.angle_alpha   90.00
_cell.angle_beta   90.00
_cell.angle_gamma   90.00
#
_symmetry.space_group_name_H-M   'P 1'
#
loop_
_entity.id
_entity.type
_entity.pdbx_description
1 polymer ?
#
loop_
_entity_poly.entity_id
_entity_poly.type
_entity_poly.pdbx_seq_one_letter_code
_entity_poly.pdbx_strand_id
1 'polypeptide(L)'
;MSLIVLMMWQEWNDYNLRWNDSDYGGVKDLRITPNKLWKPDVLMYNSADEGFDGTYQTNVVVRNNGSCLYVPPGIFKSTCKIDITWFPFDDQHCDMKFGSWTYDGNQLDLVLKDEAGGDLSDFITNGEWYLIGMPGKKNTITYACCPEPYVDVTFTIMIRRRTLYYFFNLIVPCVLISSMALLGFTLPPDSGEKLTLGVTILLSLTVFLNLVAETLPQVSDAIPLLGTLPKPNPHRLSIPL
;
A
#
# COMPACT_ATOMS: atom_id res chain seq x y z
N MET A 1 -1.25 3.27 7.02
CA MET A 1 0.13 3.72 6.71
C MET A 1 0.90 2.54 6.16
N SER A 2 1.39 2.62 4.95
CA SER A 2 2.17 1.54 4.30
C SER A 2 3.65 1.87 4.39
N LEU A 3 4.47 0.91 4.83
CA LEU A 3 5.94 1.03 4.91
C LEU A 3 6.56 0.08 3.91
N ILE A 4 7.35 0.61 2.98
CA ILE A 4 7.97 -0.18 1.91
C ILE A 4 9.40 0.26 1.70
N VAL A 5 10.29 -0.72 1.56
CA VAL A 5 11.67 -0.51 1.15
C VAL A 5 11.74 -0.65 -0.36
N LEU A 6 12.18 0.40 -1.05
CA LEU A 6 12.29 0.44 -2.50
C LEU A 6 13.67 0.92 -2.92
N MET A 7 14.12 0.47 -4.09
CA MET A 7 15.21 1.07 -4.84
C MET A 7 14.60 1.93 -5.96
N MET A 8 14.73 3.25 -5.84
CA MET A 8 14.21 4.17 -6.85
C MET A 8 15.19 4.27 -8.02
N TRP A 9 14.89 3.58 -9.12
CA TRP A 9 15.71 3.61 -10.32
C TRP A 9 15.41 4.87 -11.14
N GLN A 10 16.41 5.75 -11.26
CA GLN A 10 16.34 7.00 -12.03
C GLN A 10 17.45 6.99 -13.10
N GLU A 11 17.09 7.22 -14.33
CA GLU A 11 18.03 7.27 -15.46
C GLU A 11 17.74 8.50 -16.32
N TRP A 12 18.78 9.27 -16.66
CA TRP A 12 18.70 10.42 -17.54
C TRP A 12 19.99 10.57 -18.35
N ASN A 13 19.97 11.42 -19.38
CA ASN A 13 21.12 11.71 -20.19
C ASN A 13 21.58 13.14 -19.95
N ASP A 14 22.87 13.32 -19.63
CA ASP A 14 23.53 14.61 -19.54
C ASP A 14 24.56 14.77 -20.66
N TYR A 15 24.30 15.73 -21.54
CA TYR A 15 25.17 15.98 -22.70
C TYR A 15 26.57 16.43 -22.27
N ASN A 16 26.70 17.17 -21.17
CA ASN A 16 27.96 17.73 -20.70
C ASN A 16 28.88 16.68 -20.04
N LEU A 17 28.35 15.50 -19.73
CA LEU A 17 29.09 14.41 -19.07
C LEU A 17 29.51 13.32 -20.07
N ARG A 18 29.76 13.69 -21.32
CA ARG A 18 30.27 12.77 -22.35
C ARG A 18 31.76 12.88 -22.51
N TRP A 19 32.43 11.74 -22.64
CA TRP A 19 33.87 11.67 -22.96
C TRP A 19 34.16 10.50 -23.89
N ASN A 20 35.31 10.59 -24.56
CA ASN A 20 35.81 9.49 -25.35
C ASN A 20 36.72 8.62 -24.47
N ASP A 21 36.37 7.35 -24.32
CA ASP A 21 37.10 6.41 -23.46
C ASP A 21 38.55 6.22 -23.86
N SER A 22 38.88 6.31 -25.17
CA SER A 22 40.25 6.20 -25.65
C SER A 22 41.16 7.32 -25.14
N ASP A 23 40.63 8.52 -24.87
CA ASP A 23 41.42 9.67 -24.40
C ASP A 23 41.74 9.58 -22.89
N TYR A 24 41.00 8.71 -22.18
CA TYR A 24 41.09 8.55 -20.72
C TYR A 24 41.43 7.12 -20.30
N GLY A 25 42.28 6.41 -21.08
CA GLY A 25 42.74 5.09 -20.71
C GLY A 25 41.69 3.97 -20.69
N GLY A 26 40.62 4.14 -21.47
CA GLY A 26 39.51 3.14 -21.57
C GLY A 26 38.48 3.21 -20.45
N VAL A 27 38.41 4.28 -19.68
CA VAL A 27 37.43 4.46 -18.60
C VAL A 27 36.04 4.65 -19.22
N LYS A 28 35.13 3.71 -18.95
CA LYS A 28 33.77 3.68 -19.50
C LYS A 28 32.70 4.22 -18.55
N ASP A 29 32.95 4.15 -17.24
CA ASP A 29 32.01 4.62 -16.22
C ASP A 29 32.74 5.24 -15.02
N LEU A 30 32.07 6.19 -14.38
CA LEU A 30 32.52 6.89 -13.19
C LEU A 30 31.43 6.89 -12.12
N ARG A 31 31.84 6.84 -10.85
CA ARG A 31 30.92 7.01 -9.70
C ARG A 31 31.16 8.37 -9.08
N ILE A 32 30.17 9.24 -9.20
CA ILE A 32 30.27 10.64 -8.78
C ILE A 32 29.23 10.90 -7.68
N THR A 33 29.62 11.65 -6.67
CA THR A 33 28.70 12.03 -5.59
C THR A 33 27.57 12.90 -6.14
N PRO A 34 26.29 12.68 -5.72
CA PRO A 34 25.13 13.35 -6.29
C PRO A 34 25.15 14.87 -6.12
N ASN A 35 25.85 15.40 -5.11
CA ASN A 35 25.95 16.83 -4.86
C ASN A 35 26.81 17.60 -5.89
N LYS A 36 27.54 16.89 -6.74
CA LYS A 36 28.37 17.48 -7.82
C LYS A 36 27.68 17.47 -9.18
N LEU A 37 26.52 16.86 -9.26
CA LEU A 37 25.78 16.67 -10.50
C LEU A 37 24.37 17.26 -10.37
N TRP A 38 23.80 17.65 -11.50
CA TRP A 38 22.37 17.81 -11.55
C TRP A 38 21.69 16.43 -11.41
N LYS A 39 20.65 16.36 -10.60
CA LYS A 39 19.78 15.19 -10.45
C LYS A 39 18.32 15.62 -10.49
N PRO A 40 17.41 14.80 -11.01
CA PRO A 40 15.99 15.07 -10.94
C PRO A 40 15.53 15.09 -9.47
N ASP A 41 14.66 16.04 -9.13
CA ASP A 41 14.10 16.22 -7.78
C ASP A 41 12.80 15.44 -7.58
N VAL A 42 12.82 14.17 -7.89
CA VAL A 42 11.65 13.30 -7.78
C VAL A 42 11.39 12.94 -6.32
N LEU A 43 10.20 13.29 -5.84
CA LEU A 43 9.74 13.01 -4.49
C LEU A 43 8.42 12.25 -4.50
N MET A 44 8.10 11.58 -3.40
CA MET A 44 6.79 10.96 -3.20
C MET A 44 5.80 11.99 -2.64
N TYR A 45 4.79 12.38 -3.43
CA TYR A 45 3.82 13.44 -3.06
C TYR A 45 2.96 13.09 -1.85
N ASN A 46 2.59 11.82 -1.70
CA ASN A 46 1.78 11.33 -0.59
C ASN A 46 2.62 10.69 0.53
N SER A 47 3.84 11.20 0.75
CA SER A 47 4.69 10.76 1.84
C SER A 47 4.06 11.06 3.20
N ALA A 48 4.14 10.08 4.12
CA ALA A 48 3.78 10.21 5.52
C ALA A 48 5.03 10.24 6.43
N ASP A 49 6.21 10.37 5.85
CA ASP A 49 7.47 10.46 6.58
C ASP A 49 7.81 11.92 6.89
N GLU A 50 8.34 12.17 8.09
CA GLU A 50 8.71 13.53 8.54
C GLU A 50 9.79 14.16 7.66
N GLY A 51 10.71 13.37 7.11
CA GLY A 51 11.81 13.83 6.26
C GLY A 51 11.43 14.02 4.78
N PHE A 52 10.22 13.64 4.35
CA PHE A 52 9.72 13.67 2.97
C PHE A 52 10.55 12.85 1.97
N ASP A 53 11.87 12.82 2.13
CA ASP A 53 12.83 12.02 1.35
C ASP A 53 13.47 10.97 2.26
N GLY A 54 12.91 9.77 2.25
CA GLY A 54 13.41 8.62 3.00
C GLY A 54 14.57 7.90 2.30
N THR A 55 15.20 8.51 1.29
CA THR A 55 16.25 7.87 0.50
C THR A 55 17.64 8.08 1.09
N TYR A 56 18.46 7.02 1.06
CA TYR A 56 19.89 7.13 1.36
C TYR A 56 20.66 7.54 0.11
N GLN A 57 21.46 8.61 0.22
CA GLN A 57 22.22 9.12 -0.91
C GLN A 57 23.36 8.16 -1.30
N THR A 58 23.29 7.67 -2.53
CA THR A 58 24.33 6.84 -3.16
C THR A 58 25.04 7.63 -4.26
N ASN A 59 26.14 7.11 -4.78
CA ASN A 59 26.79 7.72 -5.94
C ASN A 59 25.96 7.51 -7.22
N VAL A 60 26.05 8.48 -8.10
CA VAL A 60 25.51 8.41 -9.47
C VAL A 60 26.54 7.70 -10.34
N VAL A 61 26.12 6.71 -11.11
CA VAL A 61 26.94 6.06 -12.13
C VAL A 61 26.79 6.82 -13.43
N VAL A 62 27.88 7.45 -13.88
CA VAL A 62 27.93 8.20 -15.14
C VAL A 62 28.70 7.38 -16.15
N ARG A 63 28.12 7.13 -17.32
CA ARG A 63 28.77 6.41 -18.42
C ARG A 63 29.34 7.39 -19.44
N ASN A 64 30.35 6.95 -20.19
CA ASN A 64 31.02 7.76 -21.21
C ASN A 64 30.10 8.35 -22.30
N ASN A 65 28.94 7.74 -22.53
CA ASN A 65 27.90 8.24 -23.45
C ASN A 65 27.01 9.35 -22.85
N GLY A 66 27.24 9.73 -21.59
CA GLY A 66 26.46 10.73 -20.86
C GLY A 66 25.25 10.16 -20.13
N SER A 67 25.01 8.84 -20.16
CA SER A 67 23.94 8.21 -19.38
C SER A 67 24.30 8.23 -17.90
N CYS A 68 23.41 8.80 -17.09
CA CYS A 68 23.49 8.88 -15.63
C CYS A 68 22.48 7.94 -15.00
N LEU A 69 22.92 7.09 -14.09
CA LEU A 69 22.08 6.17 -13.34
C LEU A 69 22.19 6.45 -11.86
N TYR A 70 21.06 6.73 -11.21
CA TYR A 70 20.96 6.95 -9.78
C TYR A 70 19.93 6.01 -9.16
N VAL A 71 20.36 5.19 -8.21
CA VAL A 71 19.51 4.16 -7.57
C VAL A 71 19.64 4.28 -6.05
N PRO A 72 19.03 5.30 -5.43
CA PRO A 72 19.03 5.42 -3.98
C PRO A 72 18.08 4.39 -3.37
N PRO A 73 18.54 3.59 -2.39
CA PRO A 73 17.64 2.81 -1.55
C PRO A 73 16.87 3.73 -0.61
N GLY A 74 15.62 3.43 -0.35
CA GLY A 74 14.81 4.25 0.53
C GLY A 74 13.71 3.47 1.22
N ILE A 75 13.29 4.00 2.38
CA ILE A 75 12.13 3.53 3.11
C ILE A 75 11.01 4.54 2.87
N PHE A 76 9.98 4.11 2.16
CA PHE A 76 8.85 4.97 1.83
C PHE A 76 7.65 4.64 2.70
N LYS A 77 7.08 5.67 3.33
CA LYS A 77 5.85 5.59 4.10
C LYS A 77 4.78 6.39 3.37
N SER A 78 3.79 5.71 2.82
CA SER A 78 2.69 6.37 2.12
C SER A 78 1.42 6.45 2.95
N THR A 79 0.64 7.50 2.71
CA THR A 79 -0.75 7.55 3.16
C THR A 79 -1.59 6.64 2.27
N CYS A 80 -2.42 5.80 2.88
CA CYS A 80 -3.26 4.87 2.16
C CYS A 80 -4.65 4.82 2.79
N LYS A 81 -5.68 4.86 1.96
CA LYS A 81 -7.06 4.62 2.41
C LYS A 81 -7.28 3.11 2.49
N ILE A 82 -7.58 2.61 3.67
CA ILE A 82 -7.81 1.20 3.92
C ILE A 82 -9.30 0.88 3.73
N ASP A 83 -9.61 -0.14 2.92
CA ASP A 83 -10.96 -0.67 2.76
C ASP A 83 -11.14 -1.95 3.58
N ILE A 84 -11.95 -1.87 4.63
CA ILE A 84 -12.24 -3.00 5.55
C ILE A 84 -13.56 -3.70 5.25
N THR A 85 -14.25 -3.38 4.16
CA THR A 85 -15.59 -3.90 3.84
C THR A 85 -15.62 -5.42 3.85
N TRP A 86 -14.59 -6.07 3.30
CA TRP A 86 -14.49 -7.53 3.19
C TRP A 86 -13.56 -8.16 4.21
N PHE A 87 -13.17 -7.43 5.26
CA PHE A 87 -12.31 -7.98 6.29
C PHE A 87 -12.86 -9.31 6.85
N PRO A 88 -12.04 -10.36 7.02
CA PRO A 88 -10.59 -10.49 6.79
C PRO A 88 -10.17 -10.98 5.38
N PHE A 89 -11.07 -10.98 4.42
CA PHE A 89 -10.85 -11.40 3.03
C PHE A 89 -10.62 -10.18 2.12
N ASP A 90 -9.94 -9.17 2.64
CA ASP A 90 -9.77 -7.87 2.01
C ASP A 90 -8.53 -7.80 1.11
N ASP A 91 -8.70 -7.08 0.00
CA ASP A 91 -7.62 -6.64 -0.86
C ASP A 91 -7.40 -5.14 -0.64
N GLN A 92 -6.15 -4.72 -0.52
CA GLN A 92 -5.80 -3.32 -0.32
C GLN A 92 -5.04 -2.78 -1.52
N HIS A 93 -5.35 -1.54 -1.90
CA HIS A 93 -4.71 -0.82 -2.99
C HIS A 93 -4.13 0.47 -2.42
N CYS A 94 -2.81 0.55 -2.42
CA CYS A 94 -2.08 1.71 -1.90
C CYS A 94 -1.28 2.36 -3.01
N ASP A 95 -1.58 3.62 -3.30
CA ASP A 95 -0.88 4.39 -4.31
C ASP A 95 0.38 5.03 -3.72
N MET A 96 1.45 4.99 -4.49
CA MET A 96 2.66 5.77 -4.27
C MET A 96 2.84 6.69 -5.48
N LYS A 97 2.69 7.98 -5.25
CA LYS A 97 2.74 8.98 -6.30
C LYS A 97 4.07 9.70 -6.29
N PHE A 98 4.86 9.52 -7.35
CA PHE A 98 6.17 10.13 -7.54
C PHE A 98 6.11 11.20 -8.62
N GLY A 99 6.69 12.35 -8.35
CA GLY A 99 6.77 13.43 -9.32
C GLY A 99 7.88 14.41 -8.98
N SER A 100 8.25 15.26 -9.93
CA SER A 100 9.16 16.37 -9.67
C SER A 100 8.47 17.42 -8.80
N TRP A 101 9.20 17.95 -7.84
CA TRP A 101 8.67 19.00 -6.97
C TRP A 101 8.73 20.38 -7.60
N THR A 102 9.82 20.67 -8.34
CA THR A 102 10.09 22.01 -8.88
C THR A 102 9.85 22.16 -10.38
N TYR A 103 9.98 21.07 -11.15
CA TYR A 103 9.87 21.13 -12.61
C TYR A 103 8.46 20.78 -13.09
N ASP A 104 7.97 21.53 -14.07
CA ASP A 104 6.76 21.21 -14.81
C ASP A 104 7.01 20.14 -15.89
N GLY A 105 5.95 19.64 -16.52
CA GLY A 105 6.04 18.61 -17.56
C GLY A 105 6.67 19.07 -18.87
N ASN A 106 6.86 20.38 -19.07
CA ASN A 106 7.59 20.92 -20.22
C ASN A 106 9.11 20.90 -19.98
N GLN A 107 9.52 20.90 -18.71
CA GLN A 107 10.93 20.94 -18.32
C GLN A 107 11.46 19.56 -17.96
N LEU A 108 10.64 18.72 -17.28
CA LEU A 108 11.01 17.37 -16.88
C LEU A 108 9.86 16.41 -17.15
N ASP A 109 10.10 15.47 -18.05
CA ASP A 109 9.15 14.38 -18.34
C ASP A 109 9.60 13.09 -17.62
N LEU A 110 8.65 12.45 -16.95
CA LEU A 110 8.86 11.15 -16.32
C LEU A 110 8.29 10.05 -17.22
N VAL A 111 9.13 9.08 -17.54
CA VAL A 111 8.76 7.95 -18.39
C VAL A 111 8.94 6.66 -17.56
N LEU A 112 7.92 5.81 -17.56
CA LEU A 112 8.04 4.47 -17.00
C LEU A 112 8.98 3.63 -17.86
N LYS A 113 9.94 2.95 -17.24
CA LYS A 113 10.83 2.02 -17.92
C LYS A 113 10.06 0.78 -18.39
N ASP A 114 9.11 0.32 -17.60
CA ASP A 114 8.24 -0.81 -17.90
C ASP A 114 6.81 -0.49 -17.43
N GLU A 115 5.83 -0.73 -18.30
CA GLU A 115 4.41 -0.58 -17.97
C GLU A 115 3.92 -1.65 -16.98
N ALA A 116 4.61 -2.78 -16.87
CA ALA A 116 4.34 -3.80 -15.86
C ALA A 116 4.52 -3.26 -14.42
N GLY A 117 5.25 -2.15 -14.26
CA GLY A 117 5.44 -1.48 -12.97
C GLY A 117 6.76 -1.82 -12.31
N GLY A 118 6.74 -1.99 -10.98
CA GLY A 118 7.93 -2.27 -10.19
C GLY A 118 8.44 -3.70 -10.37
N ASP A 119 9.75 -3.85 -10.38
CA ASP A 119 10.39 -5.18 -10.34
C ASP A 119 10.22 -5.81 -8.95
N LEU A 120 9.60 -6.97 -8.89
CA LEU A 120 9.29 -7.73 -7.68
C LEU A 120 10.16 -8.98 -7.51
N SER A 121 11.21 -9.15 -8.32
CA SER A 121 12.04 -10.35 -8.33
C SER A 121 12.69 -10.64 -6.99
N ASP A 122 13.13 -9.58 -6.29
CA ASP A 122 13.78 -9.67 -4.98
C ASP A 122 12.83 -9.43 -3.81
N PHE A 123 11.51 -9.48 -4.06
CA PHE A 123 10.52 -9.22 -3.01
C PHE A 123 10.53 -10.31 -1.94
N ILE A 124 10.78 -9.93 -0.68
CA ILE A 124 10.69 -10.82 0.47
C ILE A 124 9.22 -10.98 0.87
N THR A 125 8.73 -12.22 0.83
CA THR A 125 7.34 -12.53 1.15
C THR A 125 6.98 -12.17 2.59
N ASN A 126 5.87 -11.46 2.77
CA ASN A 126 5.34 -11.11 4.09
C ASN A 126 4.49 -12.27 4.65
N GLY A 127 4.50 -12.46 5.99
CA GLY A 127 3.71 -13.49 6.67
C GLY A 127 2.21 -13.19 6.74
N GLU A 128 1.81 -11.92 6.63
CA GLU A 128 0.41 -11.48 6.77
C GLU A 128 -0.25 -11.10 5.43
N TRP A 129 0.56 -10.74 4.43
CA TRP A 129 0.07 -10.23 3.15
C TRP A 129 0.72 -10.92 1.96
N TYR A 130 -0.09 -11.16 0.93
CA TYR A 130 0.38 -11.50 -0.42
C TYR A 130 0.51 -10.22 -1.23
N LEU A 131 1.66 -9.98 -1.85
CA LEU A 131 1.80 -8.97 -2.88
C LEU A 131 1.29 -9.54 -4.21
N ILE A 132 0.24 -8.94 -4.76
CA ILE A 132 -0.36 -9.34 -6.04
C ILE A 132 0.42 -8.72 -7.19
N GLY A 133 0.80 -7.43 -7.04
CA GLY A 133 1.52 -6.70 -8.06
C GLY A 133 1.71 -5.23 -7.68
N MET A 134 2.52 -4.53 -8.48
CA MET A 134 2.79 -3.11 -8.32
C MET A 134 2.80 -2.44 -9.71
N PRO A 135 1.63 -2.36 -10.42
CA PRO A 135 1.56 -1.68 -11.70
C PRO A 135 1.90 -0.20 -11.57
N GLY A 136 2.56 0.34 -12.58
CA GLY A 136 2.88 1.75 -12.69
C GLY A 136 2.03 2.44 -13.75
N LYS A 137 1.63 3.67 -13.47
CA LYS A 137 0.89 4.51 -14.41
C LYS A 137 1.46 5.92 -14.44
N LYS A 138 1.75 6.42 -15.64
CA LYS A 138 2.07 7.84 -15.86
C LYS A 138 0.77 8.63 -15.93
N ASN A 139 0.70 9.73 -15.18
CA ASN A 139 -0.40 10.67 -15.22
C ASN A 139 0.14 12.05 -15.58
N THR A 140 -0.69 12.83 -16.28
CA THR A 140 -0.44 14.24 -16.57
C THR A 140 -1.60 15.04 -16.01
N ILE A 141 -1.31 15.97 -15.10
CA ILE A 141 -2.32 16.74 -14.38
C ILE A 141 -2.07 18.22 -14.64
N THR A 142 -3.13 18.94 -15.00
CA THR A 142 -3.11 20.41 -15.08
C THR A 142 -3.88 20.93 -13.87
N TYR A 143 -3.23 21.76 -13.06
CA TYR A 143 -3.86 22.36 -11.89
C TYR A 143 -4.59 23.66 -12.27
N ALA A 144 -5.63 24.00 -11.51
CA ALA A 144 -6.40 25.22 -11.75
C ALA A 144 -5.59 26.52 -11.55
N CYS A 145 -4.45 26.45 -10.84
CA CYS A 145 -3.56 27.58 -10.63
C CYS A 145 -2.67 27.90 -11.84
N CYS A 146 -2.36 26.88 -12.65
CA CYS A 146 -1.18 26.92 -13.52
C CYS A 146 -1.50 26.21 -14.85
N PRO A 147 -1.25 26.84 -16.01
CA PRO A 147 -1.56 26.25 -17.32
C PRO A 147 -0.60 25.11 -17.72
N GLU A 148 0.56 25.03 -17.05
CA GLU A 148 1.57 24.03 -17.33
C GLU A 148 1.13 22.63 -16.85
N PRO A 149 1.35 21.57 -17.64
CA PRO A 149 1.09 20.20 -17.19
C PRO A 149 2.15 19.75 -16.20
N TYR A 150 1.74 19.01 -15.19
CA TYR A 150 2.64 18.33 -14.25
C TYR A 150 2.57 16.82 -14.48
N VAL A 151 3.72 16.19 -14.54
CA VAL A 151 3.82 14.74 -14.79
C VAL A 151 4.12 14.02 -13.49
N ASP A 152 3.33 12.99 -13.19
CA ASP A 152 3.61 12.07 -12.11
C ASP A 152 3.54 10.61 -12.56
N VAL A 153 4.25 9.78 -11.85
CA VAL A 153 4.18 8.33 -11.97
C VAL A 153 3.61 7.77 -10.68
N THR A 154 2.51 7.06 -10.80
CA THR A 154 1.84 6.44 -9.67
C THR A 154 2.01 4.92 -9.75
N PHE A 155 2.59 4.34 -8.70
CA PHE A 155 2.66 2.89 -8.51
C PHE A 155 1.58 2.48 -7.53
N THR A 156 0.71 1.54 -7.93
CA THR A 156 -0.36 1.02 -7.08
C THR A 156 0.07 -0.33 -6.51
N ILE A 157 0.35 -0.38 -5.21
CA ILE A 157 0.66 -1.62 -4.52
C ILE A 157 -0.64 -2.35 -4.25
N MET A 158 -0.78 -3.54 -4.82
CA MET A 158 -1.93 -4.41 -4.62
C MET A 158 -1.55 -5.57 -3.71
N ILE A 159 -2.16 -5.62 -2.52
CA ILE A 159 -1.90 -6.64 -1.51
C ILE A 159 -3.19 -7.31 -1.07
N ARG A 160 -3.10 -8.62 -0.80
CA ARG A 160 -4.19 -9.46 -0.30
C ARG A 160 -3.83 -10.02 1.06
N ARG A 161 -4.75 -9.95 2.02
CA ARG A 161 -4.53 -10.48 3.36
C ARG A 161 -4.49 -12.00 3.39
N ARG A 162 -3.56 -12.55 4.19
CA ARG A 162 -3.52 -13.99 4.50
C ARG A 162 -4.53 -14.27 5.61
N THR A 163 -5.60 -14.98 5.27
CA THR A 163 -6.79 -15.11 6.11
C THR A 163 -6.71 -16.20 7.16
N LEU A 164 -5.73 -17.13 7.06
CA LEU A 164 -5.68 -18.33 7.89
C LEU A 164 -5.64 -18.01 9.40
N TYR A 165 -4.83 -17.02 9.79
CA TYR A 165 -4.74 -16.58 11.18
C TYR A 165 -6.08 -16.06 11.70
N TYR A 166 -6.75 -15.22 10.92
CA TYR A 166 -8.05 -14.65 11.27
C TYR A 166 -9.16 -15.68 11.28
N PHE A 167 -9.08 -16.68 10.40
CA PHE A 167 -10.04 -17.77 10.39
C PHE A 167 -10.05 -18.51 11.72
N PHE A 168 -8.89 -18.98 12.20
CA PHE A 168 -8.81 -19.74 13.44
C PHE A 168 -9.02 -18.88 14.69
N ASN A 169 -8.53 -17.66 14.72
CA ASN A 169 -8.58 -16.83 15.93
C ASN A 169 -9.84 -15.95 16.03
N LEU A 170 -10.54 -15.73 14.93
CA LEU A 170 -11.69 -14.82 14.91
C LEU A 170 -12.97 -15.54 14.47
N ILE A 171 -12.97 -16.25 13.34
CA ILE A 171 -14.20 -16.88 12.82
C ILE A 171 -14.59 -18.10 13.66
N VAL A 172 -13.65 -18.99 13.96
CA VAL A 172 -13.94 -20.21 14.74
C VAL A 172 -14.50 -19.89 16.12
N PRO A 173 -13.90 -19.00 16.96
CA PRO A 173 -14.47 -18.66 18.26
C PRO A 173 -15.86 -17.99 18.14
N CYS A 174 -16.07 -17.14 17.13
CA CYS A 174 -17.37 -16.52 16.87
C CYS A 174 -18.46 -17.58 16.63
N VAL A 175 -18.18 -18.56 15.78
CA VAL A 175 -19.12 -19.66 15.48
C VAL A 175 -19.37 -20.50 16.74
N LEU A 176 -18.35 -20.81 17.53
CA LEU A 176 -18.51 -21.58 18.78
C LEU A 176 -19.37 -20.83 19.79
N ILE A 177 -19.12 -19.54 20.04
CA ILE A 177 -19.94 -18.74 20.98
C ILE A 177 -21.39 -18.67 20.48
N SER A 178 -21.60 -18.49 19.18
CA SER A 178 -22.94 -18.44 18.58
C SER A 178 -23.66 -19.78 18.73
N SER A 179 -22.97 -20.90 18.52
CA SER A 179 -23.54 -22.25 18.70
C SER A 179 -23.93 -22.53 20.14
N MET A 180 -23.09 -22.10 21.11
CA MET A 180 -23.40 -22.21 22.55
C MET A 180 -24.62 -21.38 22.93
N ALA A 181 -24.80 -20.19 22.34
CA ALA A 181 -25.96 -19.37 22.56
C ALA A 181 -27.25 -20.06 22.06
N LEU A 182 -27.20 -20.71 20.89
CA LEU A 182 -28.33 -21.50 20.37
C LEU A 182 -28.65 -22.70 21.26
N LEU A 183 -27.62 -23.41 21.75
CA LEU A 183 -27.81 -24.52 22.69
C LEU A 183 -28.46 -24.05 24.03
N GLY A 184 -28.16 -22.82 24.48
CA GLY A 184 -28.80 -22.23 25.64
C GLY A 184 -30.34 -22.14 25.53
N PHE A 185 -30.89 -22.01 24.35
CA PHE A 185 -32.36 -22.00 24.15
C PHE A 185 -33.00 -23.41 24.25
N THR A 186 -32.23 -24.47 23.99
CA THR A 186 -32.74 -25.86 24.08
C THR A 186 -32.84 -26.39 25.51
N LEU A 187 -32.17 -25.76 26.49
CA LEU A 187 -32.20 -26.18 27.87
C LEU A 187 -33.56 -25.91 28.53
N PRO A 188 -34.13 -26.86 29.27
CA PRO A 188 -35.38 -26.68 30.01
C PRO A 188 -35.23 -25.61 31.09
N PRO A 189 -36.32 -24.85 31.41
CA PRO A 189 -36.27 -23.77 32.40
C PRO A 189 -35.96 -24.24 33.83
N ASP A 190 -36.26 -25.50 34.13
CA ASP A 190 -36.13 -26.08 35.48
C ASP A 190 -34.68 -26.53 35.82
N SER A 191 -33.74 -26.44 34.91
CA SER A 191 -32.35 -26.89 35.11
C SER A 191 -31.52 -26.04 36.07
N GLY A 192 -32.05 -24.94 36.62
CA GLY A 192 -31.40 -24.05 37.58
C GLY A 192 -30.16 -23.29 37.09
N GLU A 193 -29.38 -23.84 36.18
CA GLU A 193 -28.12 -23.29 35.67
C GLU A 193 -28.23 -22.56 34.34
N LYS A 194 -29.41 -22.49 33.73
CA LYS A 194 -29.64 -21.81 32.45
C LYS A 194 -29.25 -20.35 32.49
N LEU A 195 -29.55 -19.66 33.59
CA LEU A 195 -29.22 -18.25 33.78
C LEU A 195 -27.71 -18.05 33.88
N THR A 196 -27.00 -18.91 34.62
CA THR A 196 -25.55 -18.89 34.76
C THR A 196 -24.86 -19.10 33.40
N LEU A 197 -25.35 -20.05 32.58
CA LEU A 197 -24.86 -20.30 31.24
C LEU A 197 -25.09 -19.05 30.36
N GLY A 198 -26.24 -18.40 30.43
CA GLY A 198 -26.53 -17.18 29.70
C GLY A 198 -25.59 -16.02 30.00
N VAL A 199 -25.29 -15.83 31.31
CA VAL A 199 -24.34 -14.79 31.77
C VAL A 199 -22.91 -15.11 31.30
N THR A 200 -22.47 -16.36 31.36
CA THR A 200 -21.13 -16.75 30.90
C THR A 200 -20.96 -16.58 29.37
N ILE A 201 -21.99 -16.91 28.61
CA ILE A 201 -21.99 -16.65 27.14
C ILE A 201 -21.92 -15.15 26.85
N LEU A 202 -22.69 -14.32 27.57
CA LEU A 202 -22.64 -12.87 27.42
C LEU A 202 -21.27 -12.31 27.76
N LEU A 203 -20.66 -12.75 28.84
CA LEU A 203 -19.30 -12.37 29.24
C LEU A 203 -18.29 -12.75 28.16
N SER A 204 -18.35 -13.99 27.68
CA SER A 204 -17.46 -14.48 26.61
C SER A 204 -17.62 -13.65 25.34
N LEU A 205 -18.85 -13.29 24.96
CA LEU A 205 -19.14 -12.45 23.81
C LEU A 205 -18.55 -11.04 23.97
N THR A 206 -18.69 -10.42 25.15
CA THR A 206 -18.14 -9.07 25.38
C THR A 206 -16.62 -9.05 25.35
N VAL A 207 -15.95 -10.04 25.93
CA VAL A 207 -14.50 -10.19 25.86
C VAL A 207 -14.06 -10.42 24.41
N PHE A 208 -14.76 -11.28 23.68
CA PHE A 208 -14.47 -11.53 22.27
C PHE A 208 -14.64 -10.29 21.41
N LEU A 209 -15.69 -9.50 21.61
CA LEU A 209 -15.90 -8.24 20.88
C LEU A 209 -14.78 -7.22 21.16
N ASN A 210 -14.25 -7.15 22.38
CA ASN A 210 -13.08 -6.31 22.67
C ASN A 210 -11.83 -6.77 21.91
N LEU A 211 -11.56 -8.07 21.86
CA LEU A 211 -10.45 -8.62 21.05
C LEU A 211 -10.62 -8.32 19.56
N VAL A 212 -11.83 -8.44 19.04
CA VAL A 212 -12.15 -8.07 17.66
C VAL A 212 -11.91 -6.58 17.42
N ALA A 213 -12.35 -5.71 18.32
CA ALA A 213 -12.16 -4.27 18.21
C ALA A 213 -10.68 -3.86 18.20
N GLU A 214 -9.82 -4.56 18.95
CA GLU A 214 -8.37 -4.33 18.94
C GLU A 214 -7.70 -4.81 17.66
N THR A 215 -8.22 -5.86 17.03
CA THR A 215 -7.65 -6.41 15.78
C THR A 215 -8.10 -5.67 14.53
N LEU A 216 -9.23 -4.97 14.59
CA LEU A 216 -9.76 -4.21 13.47
C LEU A 216 -9.02 -2.87 13.29
N PRO A 217 -8.69 -2.47 12.06
CA PRO A 217 -8.25 -1.11 11.78
C PRO A 217 -9.34 -0.10 12.21
N GLN A 218 -8.92 0.98 12.88
CA GLN A 218 -9.84 2.05 13.33
C GLN A 218 -10.26 2.92 12.13
N VAL A 219 -11.15 2.39 11.29
CA VAL A 219 -11.70 3.08 10.11
C VAL A 219 -13.21 3.20 10.29
N SER A 220 -13.72 4.42 10.11
CA SER A 220 -15.16 4.72 10.27
C SER A 220 -15.94 4.69 8.95
N ASP A 221 -15.26 4.53 7.82
CA ASP A 221 -15.87 4.62 6.49
C ASP A 221 -16.68 3.37 6.08
N ALA A 222 -16.40 2.23 6.70
CA ALA A 222 -17.09 0.97 6.40
C ALA A 222 -17.25 0.12 7.65
N ILE A 223 -18.35 -0.65 7.69
CA ILE A 223 -18.59 -1.65 8.73
C ILE A 223 -18.10 -2.99 8.18
N PRO A 224 -17.17 -3.69 8.90
CA PRO A 224 -16.67 -4.99 8.45
C PRO A 224 -17.78 -6.02 8.28
N LEU A 225 -17.61 -6.95 7.36
CA LEU A 225 -18.58 -8.03 7.07
C LEU A 225 -18.97 -8.82 8.34
N LEU A 226 -18.04 -8.99 9.27
CA LEU A 226 -18.27 -9.67 10.56
C LEU A 226 -19.23 -8.92 11.50
N GLY A 227 -19.49 -7.63 11.25
CA GLY A 227 -20.41 -6.79 12.06
C GLY A 227 -21.75 -6.49 11.39
N THR A 228 -21.95 -6.92 10.15
CA THR A 228 -23.20 -6.64 9.42
C THR A 228 -24.12 -7.85 9.44
N LEU A 229 -25.24 -7.72 10.16
CA LEU A 229 -26.46 -8.40 9.76
C LEU A 229 -26.80 -7.96 8.31
N PRO A 230 -27.25 -8.90 7.43
CA PRO A 230 -27.52 -8.55 6.03
C PRO A 230 -28.50 -7.38 5.97
N LYS A 231 -28.01 -6.22 5.56
CA LYS A 231 -28.89 -5.11 5.20
C LYS A 231 -29.70 -5.55 3.98
N PRO A 232 -31.03 -5.48 4.02
CA PRO A 232 -31.83 -5.71 2.82
C PRO A 232 -31.40 -4.72 1.76
N ASN A 233 -31.01 -5.23 0.60
CA ASN A 233 -30.54 -4.46 -0.53
C ASN A 233 -31.65 -3.50 -1.00
N PRO A 234 -31.55 -2.16 -0.91
CA PRO A 234 -32.64 -1.24 -1.24
C PRO A 234 -32.98 -1.22 -2.74
N HIS A 235 -32.21 -1.91 -3.60
CA HIS A 235 -32.40 -1.94 -5.05
C HIS A 235 -33.17 -3.18 -5.57
N ARG A 236 -33.76 -4.01 -4.70
CA ARG A 236 -34.56 -5.17 -5.12
C ARG A 236 -36.02 -5.14 -4.67
N LEU A 237 -36.62 -3.96 -4.56
CA LEU A 237 -38.05 -3.81 -4.37
C LEU A 237 -38.63 -2.90 -5.46
N SER A 238 -38.50 -3.33 -6.71
CA SER A 238 -39.42 -2.96 -7.77
C SER A 238 -40.36 -4.14 -8.01
N ILE A 239 -41.43 -4.19 -7.23
CA ILE A 239 -42.61 -4.99 -7.55
C ILE A 239 -43.36 -4.17 -8.62
N PRO A 240 -43.57 -4.70 -9.84
CA PRO A 240 -44.46 -4.05 -10.79
C PRO A 240 -45.92 -4.23 -10.30
N LEU A 241 -46.62 -3.13 -10.13
CA LEU A 241 -48.10 -3.06 -10.14
C LEU A 241 -48.58 -3.18 -11.55
#